data_d9129a01d30b14d84900e0b711a2e00f
#
_entry.id   d9129a01d30b14d84900e0b711a2e00f
#
_cell.length_a   1.000
_cell.length_b   1.000
_cell.length_c   1.000
_cell.angle_alpha   90.00
_cell.angle_beta   90.00
_cell.angle_gamma   90.00
#
_symmetry.space_group_name_H-M   'P 1'
#
loop_
_entity.id
_entity.type
_entity.pdbx_description
1 polymer ?
#
loop_
_entity_poly.entity_id
_entity_poly.type
_entity_poly.pdbx_seq_one_letter_code
_entity_poly.pdbx_strand_id
1 'polypeptide(L)'
;MRKRELKNVEWSLLIVAIILCTIGLVALFSATQSTDYDEFNKQCIWLIVSLVIMGAIMLIDYETLIKISPILYGIFIILLIAVLFTSPVNGATSWFDIGFFSFQPGEFAKVFVILFLALAISKIQERNKSDINKPTRLLILLAILGVPVLLIIKQPDYGTAAAFIIATRSEERRVGK
;
A
#
# COMPACT_ATOMS: atom_id res chain seq x y z
N MET A 1 17.33 2.18 20.85
CA MET A 1 17.48 1.64 19.49
C MET A 1 18.33 0.39 19.52
N ARG A 2 17.76 -0.75 19.26
CA ARG A 2 18.51 -2.02 19.23
C ARG A 2 19.42 -2.04 18.00
N LYS A 3 20.74 -2.07 18.20
CA LYS A 3 21.78 -2.25 17.14
C LYS A 3 21.53 -3.48 16.25
N ARG A 4 20.60 -4.34 16.60
CA ARG A 4 20.19 -5.54 15.86
C ARG A 4 19.29 -5.26 14.65
N GLU A 5 18.53 -4.17 14.63
CA GLU A 5 17.53 -3.91 13.59
C GLU A 5 18.16 -3.34 12.32
N LEU A 6 19.18 -2.48 12.46
CA LEU A 6 19.91 -1.93 11.30
C LEU A 6 20.72 -3.01 10.54
N LYS A 7 21.05 -4.14 11.18
CA LYS A 7 21.73 -5.27 10.53
C LYS A 7 20.83 -6.10 9.61
N ASN A 8 19.50 -6.01 9.78
CA ASN A 8 18.51 -6.76 9.01
C ASN A 8 17.89 -5.94 7.88
N VAL A 9 18.37 -4.72 7.64
CA VAL A 9 17.92 -3.90 6.52
C VAL A 9 18.45 -4.50 5.22
N GLU A 10 17.55 -4.83 4.32
CA GLU A 10 17.84 -5.28 2.96
C GLU A 10 18.32 -4.08 2.12
N TRP A 11 19.61 -3.75 2.25
CA TRP A 11 20.23 -2.62 1.55
C TRP A 11 20.06 -2.67 0.04
N SER A 12 19.96 -3.88 -0.54
CA SER A 12 19.72 -4.08 -1.96
C SER A 12 18.39 -3.45 -2.42
N LEU A 13 17.32 -3.61 -1.63
CA LEU A 13 16.01 -3.01 -1.93
C LEU A 13 16.07 -1.48 -1.86
N LEU A 14 16.76 -0.94 -0.86
CA LEU A 14 16.93 0.50 -0.70
C LEU A 14 17.71 1.10 -1.88
N ILE A 15 18.79 0.46 -2.29
CA ILE A 15 19.61 0.91 -3.43
C ILE A 15 18.78 0.89 -4.71
N VAL A 16 18.04 -0.18 -4.99
CA VAL A 16 17.16 -0.27 -6.16
C VAL A 16 16.09 0.82 -6.14
N ALA A 17 15.47 1.08 -4.99
CA ALA A 17 14.47 2.14 -4.84
C ALA A 17 15.08 3.53 -5.14
N ILE A 18 16.28 3.82 -4.61
CA ILE A 18 16.98 5.10 -4.88
C ILE A 18 17.32 5.23 -6.36
N ILE A 19 17.81 4.17 -7.01
CA ILE A 19 18.12 4.18 -8.45
C ILE A 19 16.85 4.48 -9.26
N LEU A 20 15.73 3.80 -8.96
CA LEU A 20 14.46 4.03 -9.66
C LEU A 20 13.94 5.46 -9.45
N CYS A 21 14.03 6.00 -8.24
CA CYS A 21 13.67 7.38 -7.95
C CYS A 21 14.55 8.37 -8.73
N THR A 22 15.87 8.10 -8.81
CA THR A 22 16.80 8.95 -9.56
C THR A 22 16.49 8.95 -11.05
N ILE A 23 16.24 7.78 -11.64
CA ILE A 23 15.82 7.66 -13.05
C ILE A 23 14.51 8.43 -13.28
N GLY A 24 13.53 8.29 -12.40
CA GLY A 24 12.26 9.01 -12.46
C GLY A 24 12.44 10.53 -12.42
N LEU A 25 13.31 11.04 -11.51
CA LEU A 25 13.61 12.46 -11.44
C LEU A 25 14.30 12.99 -12.69
N VAL A 26 15.26 12.24 -13.26
CA VAL A 26 15.94 12.62 -14.51
C VAL A 26 14.94 12.68 -15.67
N ALA A 27 14.06 11.70 -15.77
CA ALA A 27 13.02 11.68 -16.80
C ALA A 27 12.06 12.86 -16.65
N LEU A 28 11.61 13.14 -15.41
CA LEU A 28 10.73 14.26 -15.11
C LEU A 28 11.39 15.60 -15.40
N PHE A 29 12.65 15.77 -15.00
CA PHE A 29 13.43 16.97 -15.32
C PHE A 29 13.48 17.22 -16.82
N SER A 30 13.75 16.18 -17.61
CA SER A 30 13.77 16.28 -19.07
C SER A 30 12.39 16.65 -19.66
N ALA A 31 11.31 16.08 -19.10
CA ALA A 31 9.96 16.33 -19.57
C ALA A 31 9.45 17.74 -19.23
N THR A 32 9.92 18.33 -18.12
CA THR A 32 9.47 19.63 -17.62
C THR A 32 10.33 20.81 -18.11
N GLN A 33 11.30 20.59 -18.99
CA GLN A 33 12.15 21.66 -19.54
C GLN A 33 11.39 22.76 -20.29
N SER A 34 10.20 22.44 -20.82
CA SER A 34 9.32 23.39 -21.53
C SER A 34 8.25 24.02 -20.63
N THR A 35 8.19 23.64 -19.37
CA THR A 35 7.28 24.15 -18.34
C THR A 35 8.08 24.68 -17.15
N ASP A 36 7.46 25.44 -16.25
CA ASP A 36 8.13 26.16 -15.14
C ASP A 36 8.76 25.27 -14.04
N TYR A 37 9.14 24.02 -14.34
CA TYR A 37 9.73 23.05 -13.39
C TYR A 37 8.90 22.79 -12.11
N ASP A 38 7.66 23.25 -12.04
CA ASP A 38 6.83 23.11 -10.83
C ASP A 38 6.64 21.65 -10.43
N GLU A 39 6.39 20.76 -11.41
CA GLU A 39 6.19 19.34 -11.15
C GLU A 39 7.49 18.66 -10.69
N PHE A 40 8.63 19.06 -11.23
CA PHE A 40 9.93 18.56 -10.80
C PHE A 40 10.24 19.00 -9.36
N ASN A 41 10.01 20.26 -9.02
CA ASN A 41 10.21 20.78 -7.66
C ASN A 41 9.31 20.08 -6.64
N LYS A 42 8.03 19.90 -6.97
CA LYS A 42 7.09 19.13 -6.13
C LYS A 42 7.60 17.70 -5.91
N GLN A 43 8.07 17.03 -6.97
CA GLN A 43 8.57 15.66 -6.86
C GLN A 43 9.81 15.55 -5.98
N CYS A 44 10.73 16.52 -6.05
CA CYS A 44 11.88 16.59 -5.14
C CYS A 44 11.47 16.73 -3.67
N ILE A 45 10.49 17.58 -3.39
CA ILE A 45 9.95 17.76 -2.04
C ILE A 45 9.32 16.44 -1.55
N TRP A 46 8.49 15.80 -2.38
CA TRP A 46 7.85 14.53 -2.03
C TRP A 46 8.85 13.39 -1.82
N LEU A 47 9.96 13.38 -2.57
CA LEU A 47 11.04 12.43 -2.34
C LEU A 47 11.65 12.59 -0.95
N ILE A 48 11.95 13.83 -0.54
CA ILE A 48 12.50 14.11 0.80
C ILE A 48 11.51 13.68 1.88
N VAL A 49 10.23 14.07 1.74
CA VAL A 49 9.17 13.70 2.69
C VAL A 49 9.04 12.18 2.78
N SER A 50 9.06 11.46 1.65
CA SER A 50 8.95 10.00 1.65
C SER A 50 10.14 9.31 2.33
N LEU A 51 11.36 9.84 2.18
CA LEU A 51 12.55 9.32 2.87
C LEU A 51 12.44 9.52 4.40
N VAL A 52 11.93 10.66 4.84
CA VAL A 52 11.69 10.92 6.28
C VAL A 52 10.63 9.98 6.82
N ILE A 53 9.50 9.80 6.10
CA ILE A 53 8.44 8.88 6.50
C ILE A 53 8.96 7.44 6.54
N MET A 54 9.73 7.02 5.54
CA MET A 54 10.37 5.70 5.52
C MET A 54 11.24 5.48 6.75
N GLY A 55 12.09 6.46 7.09
CA GLY A 55 12.91 6.41 8.31
C GLY A 55 12.07 6.31 9.59
N ALA A 56 10.97 7.05 9.66
CA ALA A 56 10.05 7.00 10.81
C ALA A 56 9.36 5.62 10.93
N ILE A 57 8.90 5.04 9.82
CA ILE A 57 8.26 3.73 9.82
C ILE A 57 9.25 2.62 10.23
N MET A 58 10.53 2.73 9.84
CA MET A 58 11.57 1.78 10.25
C MET A 58 11.82 1.75 11.77
N LEU A 59 11.36 2.78 12.51
CA LEU A 59 11.44 2.82 13.97
C LEU A 59 10.26 2.13 14.66
N ILE A 60 9.20 1.80 13.92
CA ILE A 60 8.00 1.15 14.43
C ILE A 60 8.20 -0.36 14.40
N ASP A 61 7.91 -1.02 15.53
CA ASP A 61 7.96 -2.48 15.59
C ASP A 61 6.90 -3.11 14.68
N TYR A 62 7.32 -4.07 13.87
CA TYR A 62 6.44 -4.82 12.96
C TYR A 62 5.24 -5.46 13.66
N GLU A 63 5.45 -6.00 14.89
CA GLU A 63 4.35 -6.55 15.68
C GLU A 63 3.26 -5.51 16.02
N THR A 64 3.66 -4.27 16.26
CA THR A 64 2.73 -3.16 16.49
C THR A 64 1.91 -2.88 15.24
N LEU A 65 2.56 -2.79 14.07
CA LEU A 65 1.88 -2.59 12.79
C LEU A 65 0.86 -3.69 12.51
N ILE A 66 1.22 -4.95 12.76
CA ILE A 66 0.28 -6.08 12.58
C ILE A 66 -0.90 -5.96 13.55
N LYS A 67 -0.68 -5.63 14.83
CA LYS A 67 -1.75 -5.54 15.82
C LYS A 67 -2.77 -4.44 15.50
N ILE A 68 -2.32 -3.32 14.95
CA ILE A 68 -3.20 -2.19 14.59
C ILE A 68 -3.78 -2.33 13.18
N SER A 69 -3.31 -3.28 12.36
CA SER A 69 -3.74 -3.45 10.96
C SER A 69 -5.26 -3.62 10.78
N PRO A 70 -6.04 -4.28 11.68
CA PRO A 70 -7.49 -4.35 11.54
C PRO A 70 -8.17 -2.98 11.66
N ILE A 71 -7.66 -2.12 12.54
CA ILE A 71 -8.19 -0.76 12.73
C ILE A 71 -7.88 0.08 11.48
N LEU A 72 -6.63 0.02 11.01
CA LEU A 72 -6.21 0.75 9.81
C LEU A 72 -6.96 0.25 8.58
N TYR A 73 -7.16 -1.07 8.44
CA TYR A 73 -8.01 -1.64 7.39
C TYR A 73 -9.41 -1.01 7.41
N GLY A 74 -10.07 -0.93 8.57
CA GLY A 74 -11.39 -0.31 8.71
C GLY A 74 -11.39 1.16 8.30
N ILE A 75 -10.40 1.94 8.72
CA ILE A 75 -10.23 3.34 8.34
C ILE A 75 -10.09 3.48 6.81
N PHE A 76 -9.24 2.66 6.18
CA PHE A 76 -9.03 2.74 4.73
C PHE A 76 -10.24 2.25 3.93
N ILE A 77 -11.04 1.29 4.43
CA ILE A 77 -12.33 0.96 3.81
C ILE A 77 -13.28 2.17 3.82
N ILE A 78 -13.35 2.89 4.95
CA ILE A 78 -14.17 4.12 5.03
C ILE A 78 -13.65 5.18 4.03
N LEU A 79 -12.34 5.37 3.93
CA LEU A 79 -11.75 6.30 2.96
C LEU A 79 -12.01 5.88 1.50
N LEU A 80 -11.95 4.56 1.19
CA LEU A 80 -12.29 4.03 -0.14
C LEU A 80 -13.76 4.25 -0.49
N ILE A 81 -14.66 4.21 0.49
CA ILE A 81 -16.07 4.55 0.28
C ILE A 81 -16.23 6.07 0.11
N ALA A 82 -15.58 6.86 0.96
CA ALA A 82 -15.68 8.32 0.91
C ALA A 82 -15.18 8.90 -0.41
N VAL A 83 -14.10 8.35 -0.97
CA VAL A 83 -13.54 8.85 -2.25
C VAL A 83 -14.48 8.61 -3.44
N LEU A 84 -15.43 7.66 -3.37
CA LEU A 84 -16.45 7.47 -4.41
C LEU A 84 -17.38 8.68 -4.58
N PHE A 85 -17.44 9.55 -3.57
CA PHE A 85 -18.27 10.76 -3.59
C PHE A 85 -17.49 12.01 -4.00
N THR A 86 -16.19 11.87 -4.37
CA THR A 86 -15.38 12.98 -4.89
C THR A 86 -15.58 13.19 -6.38
N SER A 87 -15.16 14.35 -6.88
CA SER A 87 -15.15 14.61 -8.31
C SER A 87 -14.15 13.72 -9.04
N PRO A 88 -14.50 13.17 -10.22
CA PRO A 88 -13.59 12.32 -10.96
C PRO A 88 -12.38 13.11 -11.47
N VAL A 89 -11.18 12.56 -11.28
CA VAL A 89 -9.93 13.06 -11.83
C VAL A 89 -9.47 12.07 -12.90
N ASN A 90 -9.29 12.54 -14.13
CA ASN A 90 -8.95 11.71 -15.30
C ASN A 90 -9.88 10.48 -15.50
N GLY A 91 -11.16 10.63 -15.17
CA GLY A 91 -12.16 9.57 -15.32
C GLY A 91 -12.24 8.56 -14.18
N ALA A 92 -11.44 8.69 -13.13
CA ALA A 92 -11.49 7.85 -11.93
C ALA A 92 -11.81 8.67 -10.67
N THR A 93 -12.67 8.13 -9.80
CA THR A 93 -13.00 8.73 -8.49
C THR A 93 -12.15 8.08 -7.39
N SER A 94 -10.82 8.12 -7.55
CA SER A 94 -9.87 7.44 -6.67
C SER A 94 -8.97 8.40 -5.88
N TRP A 95 -9.16 9.71 -6.05
CA TRP A 95 -8.31 10.74 -5.46
C TRP A 95 -9.09 11.72 -4.59
N PHE A 96 -8.54 12.03 -3.43
CA PHE A 96 -8.88 13.25 -2.69
C PHE A 96 -7.95 14.35 -3.16
N ASP A 97 -8.47 15.31 -3.91
CA ASP A 97 -7.72 16.49 -4.33
C ASP A 97 -7.90 17.60 -3.28
N ILE A 98 -6.80 17.94 -2.60
CA ILE A 98 -6.76 18.97 -1.55
C ILE A 98 -6.02 20.22 -2.08
N GLY A 99 -5.98 20.39 -3.40
CA GLY A 99 -5.39 21.53 -4.08
C GLY A 99 -3.87 21.40 -4.29
N PHE A 100 -3.06 21.51 -3.26
CA PHE A 100 -1.59 21.33 -3.36
C PHE A 100 -1.13 19.87 -3.25
N PHE A 101 -2.03 18.98 -2.85
CA PHE A 101 -1.75 17.57 -2.58
C PHE A 101 -2.94 16.70 -2.99
N SER A 102 -2.66 15.65 -3.75
CA SER A 102 -3.66 14.64 -4.11
C SER A 102 -3.35 13.33 -3.38
N PHE A 103 -4.34 12.80 -2.67
CA PHE A 103 -4.21 11.58 -1.86
C PHE A 103 -5.06 10.46 -2.44
N GLN A 104 -4.45 9.31 -2.75
CA GLN A 104 -5.12 8.11 -3.22
C GLN A 104 -5.21 7.07 -2.11
N PRO A 105 -6.37 6.85 -1.49
CA PRO A 105 -6.54 5.89 -0.40
C PRO A 105 -6.18 4.46 -0.80
N GLY A 106 -6.40 4.08 -2.06
CA GLY A 106 -6.11 2.75 -2.61
C GLY A 106 -4.65 2.34 -2.47
N GLU A 107 -3.71 3.29 -2.60
CA GLU A 107 -2.28 3.01 -2.46
C GLU A 107 -1.90 2.56 -1.04
N PHE A 108 -2.44 3.21 -0.04
CA PHE A 108 -2.21 2.88 1.36
C PHE A 108 -3.03 1.65 1.80
N ALA A 109 -4.26 1.52 1.30
CA ALA A 109 -5.12 0.39 1.60
C ALA A 109 -4.45 -0.95 1.27
N LYS A 110 -3.67 -1.04 0.18
CA LYS A 110 -2.91 -2.25 -0.20
C LYS A 110 -2.05 -2.77 0.95
N VAL A 111 -1.30 -1.89 1.59
CA VAL A 111 -0.38 -2.27 2.68
C VAL A 111 -1.17 -2.84 3.86
N PHE A 112 -2.23 -2.15 4.28
CA PHE A 112 -3.00 -2.57 5.47
C PHE A 112 -3.88 -3.79 5.21
N VAL A 113 -4.36 -3.99 3.99
CA VAL A 113 -5.06 -5.22 3.58
C VAL A 113 -4.11 -6.42 3.67
N ILE A 114 -2.88 -6.30 3.16
CA ILE A 114 -1.88 -7.36 3.21
C ILE A 114 -1.53 -7.70 4.68
N LEU A 115 -1.27 -6.68 5.50
CA LEU A 115 -0.96 -6.88 6.93
C LEU A 115 -2.12 -7.53 7.68
N PHE A 116 -3.35 -7.09 7.44
CA PHE A 116 -4.53 -7.67 8.08
C PHE A 116 -4.80 -9.09 7.60
N LEU A 117 -4.62 -9.37 6.31
CA LEU A 117 -4.73 -10.71 5.75
C LEU A 117 -3.70 -11.66 6.38
N ALA A 118 -2.44 -11.22 6.50
CA ALA A 118 -1.38 -11.99 7.14
C ALA A 118 -1.72 -12.29 8.62
N LEU A 119 -2.23 -11.31 9.37
CA LEU A 119 -2.69 -11.50 10.74
C LEU A 119 -3.85 -12.52 10.82
N ALA A 120 -4.83 -12.41 9.92
CA ALA A 120 -5.98 -13.32 9.88
C ALA A 120 -5.55 -14.75 9.60
N ILE A 121 -4.65 -14.96 8.64
CA ILE A 121 -4.06 -16.26 8.31
C ILE A 121 -3.29 -16.83 9.51
N SER A 122 -2.41 -16.04 10.13
CA SER A 122 -1.65 -16.46 11.31
C SER A 122 -2.56 -16.95 12.44
N LYS A 123 -3.60 -16.17 12.78
CA LYS A 123 -4.56 -16.55 13.81
C LYS A 123 -5.36 -17.82 13.48
N ILE A 124 -5.66 -18.06 12.19
CA ILE A 124 -6.32 -19.30 11.77
C ILE A 124 -5.36 -20.49 11.95
N GLN A 125 -4.09 -20.33 11.58
CA GLN A 125 -3.08 -21.40 11.66
C GLN A 125 -2.67 -21.73 13.09
N GLU A 126 -2.62 -20.76 13.99
CA GLU A 126 -2.35 -20.98 15.41
C GLU A 126 -3.41 -21.92 16.04
N ARG A 127 -4.65 -21.84 15.59
CA ARG A 127 -5.74 -22.66 16.11
C ARG A 127 -5.68 -24.10 15.58
N ASN A 128 -5.45 -24.29 14.29
CA ASN A 128 -5.20 -25.60 13.66
C ASN A 128 -4.76 -25.39 12.20
N LYS A 129 -3.62 -25.97 11.79
CA LYS A 129 -3.08 -25.80 10.43
C LYS A 129 -4.04 -26.23 9.31
N SER A 130 -4.88 -27.26 9.57
CA SER A 130 -5.88 -27.74 8.59
C SER A 130 -7.11 -26.82 8.48
N ASP A 131 -7.29 -25.89 9.39
CA ASP A 131 -8.49 -25.02 9.44
C ASP A 131 -8.53 -23.99 8.31
N ILE A 132 -7.41 -23.71 7.67
CA ILE A 132 -7.33 -22.80 6.49
C ILE A 132 -8.21 -23.33 5.33
N ASN A 133 -8.31 -24.63 5.15
CA ASN A 133 -9.08 -25.25 4.08
C ASN A 133 -10.60 -25.33 4.36
N LYS A 134 -11.05 -24.88 5.55
CA LYS A 134 -12.47 -24.81 5.82
C LYS A 134 -13.12 -23.70 4.99
N PRO A 135 -14.24 -23.98 4.29
CA PRO A 135 -14.87 -23.00 3.39
C PRO A 135 -15.24 -21.68 4.10
N THR A 136 -15.64 -21.76 5.37
CA THR A 136 -15.95 -20.56 6.19
C THR A 136 -14.73 -19.66 6.39
N ARG A 137 -13.53 -20.24 6.57
CA ARG A 137 -12.30 -19.48 6.77
C ARG A 137 -11.84 -18.85 5.47
N LEU A 138 -11.93 -19.61 4.38
CA LEU A 138 -11.65 -19.11 3.03
C LEU A 138 -12.57 -17.92 2.67
N LEU A 139 -13.85 -18.02 2.99
CA LEU A 139 -14.81 -16.92 2.79
C LEU A 139 -14.42 -15.65 3.56
N ILE A 140 -13.93 -15.77 4.79
CA ILE A 140 -13.47 -14.60 5.58
C ILE A 140 -12.25 -13.95 4.90
N LEU A 141 -11.27 -14.74 4.46
CA LEU A 141 -10.09 -14.23 3.78
C LEU A 141 -10.44 -13.57 2.44
N LEU A 142 -11.36 -14.19 1.68
CA LEU A 142 -11.89 -13.62 0.44
C LEU A 142 -12.69 -12.34 0.69
N ALA A 143 -13.40 -12.21 1.81
CA ALA A 143 -14.09 -10.98 2.15
C ALA A 143 -13.12 -9.84 2.51
N ILE A 144 -12.07 -10.14 3.29
CA ILE A 144 -11.03 -9.16 3.64
C ILE A 144 -10.35 -8.61 2.37
N LEU A 145 -10.10 -9.44 1.38
CA LEU A 145 -9.53 -9.03 0.11
C LEU A 145 -10.56 -8.43 -0.85
N GLY A 146 -11.71 -9.05 -0.96
CA GLY A 146 -12.73 -8.73 -1.97
C GLY A 146 -13.39 -7.37 -1.76
N VAL A 147 -13.64 -6.99 -0.50
CA VAL A 147 -14.27 -5.69 -0.20
C VAL A 147 -13.47 -4.52 -0.75
N PRO A 148 -12.17 -4.34 -0.44
CA PRO A 148 -11.39 -3.23 -1.00
C PRO A 148 -11.24 -3.33 -2.53
N VAL A 149 -11.06 -4.52 -3.08
CA VAL A 149 -10.95 -4.71 -4.54
C VAL A 149 -12.23 -4.28 -5.24
N LEU A 150 -13.40 -4.66 -4.75
CA LEU A 150 -14.69 -4.26 -5.31
C LEU A 150 -14.91 -2.74 -5.22
N LEU A 151 -14.50 -2.10 -4.13
CA LEU A 151 -14.56 -0.66 -3.99
C LEU A 151 -13.66 0.05 -5.02
N ILE A 152 -12.44 -0.45 -5.23
CA ILE A 152 -11.49 0.12 -6.21
C ILE A 152 -11.99 -0.08 -7.65
N ILE A 153 -12.58 -1.22 -7.97
CA ILE A 153 -13.21 -1.45 -9.29
C ILE A 153 -14.35 -0.45 -9.52
N LYS A 154 -15.12 -0.10 -8.48
CA LYS A 154 -16.17 0.93 -8.56
C LYS A 154 -15.62 2.35 -8.77
N GLN A 155 -14.35 2.58 -8.48
CA GLN A 155 -13.66 3.87 -8.71
C GLN A 155 -13.10 4.00 -10.14
N PRO A 156 -13.43 3.17 -11.10
CA PRO A 156 -12.78 2.74 -12.35
C PRO A 156 -11.24 2.76 -12.35
N ASP A 157 -10.63 2.33 -11.22
CA ASP A 157 -9.17 2.22 -11.09
C ASP A 157 -8.71 0.77 -11.24
N TYR A 158 -8.73 0.29 -12.46
CA TYR A 158 -8.36 -1.11 -12.79
C TYR A 158 -6.88 -1.41 -12.54
N GLY A 159 -6.01 -0.40 -12.65
CA GLY A 159 -4.58 -0.54 -12.41
C GLY A 159 -4.30 -0.88 -10.94
N THR A 160 -4.86 -0.12 -10.03
CA THR A 160 -4.76 -0.37 -8.59
C THR A 160 -5.43 -1.70 -8.21
N ALA A 161 -6.59 -2.03 -8.77
CA ALA A 161 -7.26 -3.32 -8.53
C ALA A 161 -6.40 -4.52 -8.96
N ALA A 162 -5.76 -4.46 -10.14
CA ALA A 162 -4.85 -5.51 -10.61
C ALA A 162 -3.63 -5.65 -9.70
N ALA A 163 -3.03 -4.55 -9.26
CA ALA A 163 -1.91 -4.56 -8.32
C ALA A 163 -2.28 -5.21 -6.98
N PHE A 164 -3.50 -4.98 -6.47
CA PHE A 164 -4.04 -5.65 -5.28
C PHE A 164 -4.05 -7.16 -5.43
N ILE A 165 -4.62 -7.66 -6.52
CA ILE A 165 -4.76 -9.10 -6.79
C ILE A 165 -3.38 -9.76 -6.92
N ILE A 166 -2.44 -9.11 -7.63
CA ILE A 166 -1.08 -9.64 -7.82
C ILE A 166 -0.32 -9.69 -6.50
N ALA A 167 -0.38 -8.61 -5.69
CA ALA A 167 0.29 -8.53 -4.41
C ALA A 167 -0.20 -9.61 -3.43
N THR A 168 -1.51 -9.83 -3.36
CA THR A 168 -2.08 -10.85 -2.46
C THR A 168 -1.82 -12.27 -2.91
N ARG A 169 -1.78 -12.54 -4.23
CA ARG A 169 -1.44 -13.86 -4.75
C ARG A 169 0.00 -14.27 -4.44
N SER A 170 0.91 -13.31 -4.32
CA SER A 170 2.30 -13.59 -3.93
C SER A 170 2.40 -14.08 -2.49
N GLU A 171 1.54 -13.57 -1.58
CA GLU A 171 1.50 -13.97 -0.18
C GLU A 171 0.88 -15.38 0.01
N GLU A 172 -0.14 -15.76 -0.75
CA GLU A 172 -0.70 -17.12 -0.70
C GLU A 172 0.35 -18.19 -0.99
N ARG A 173 1.28 -17.94 -1.92
CA ARG A 173 2.39 -18.86 -2.22
C ARG A 173 3.41 -18.99 -1.10
N ARG A 174 3.59 -17.97 -0.26
CA ARG A 174 4.50 -18.03 0.89
C ARG A 174 3.90 -18.80 2.06
N VAL A 175 2.59 -18.72 2.23
CA VAL A 175 1.85 -19.37 3.33
C VAL A 175 1.59 -20.85 3.03
N GLY A 176 1.53 -21.25 1.75
CA GLY A 176 1.29 -22.64 1.31
C GLY A 176 2.55 -23.52 1.25
N LYS A 177 3.72 -23.01 1.67
CA LYS A 177 4.96 -23.78 1.86
C LYS A 177 5.32 -23.88 3.34
#